data_0c6e759b380ce516c5881aa83fd82a50
#
_entry.id   0c6e759b380ce516c5881aa83fd82a50
#
_cell.length_a   1.000
_cell.length_b   1.000
_cell.length_c   1.000
_cell.angle_alpha   90.00
_cell.angle_beta   90.00
_cell.angle_gamma   90.00
#
_symmetry.space_group_name_H-M   'P 1'
#
loop_
_entity.id
_entity.type
_entity.pdbx_description
1 polymer ?
#
loop_
_entity_poly.entity_id
_entity_poly.type
_entity_poly.pdbx_seq_one_letter_code
_entity_poly.pdbx_strand_id
1 'polypeptide(L)'
;MNDAPRLLFPRDARLVRRRDFDAVYHAGRRRSNSHFVVFFRANELPHSRFGFSIKKALGGAVVRNRIRRRLREAVRCHRLEIPPGWDVVIHPKSIVARSNHSTLTADLLRLLQNP
;
A
#
# COMPACT_ATOMS: atom_id res chain seq x y z
N MET A 1 -0.08 29.43 0.16
CA MET A 1 -0.21 28.69 0.32
C MET A 1 -0.50 27.73 -0.16
N ASN A 2 -0.08 27.34 -0.35
CA ASN A 2 -0.38 26.44 -0.77
C ASN A 2 -1.27 25.92 -0.41
N ASP A 3 -1.84 26.15 -0.79
CA ASP A 3 -2.69 25.45 -0.36
C ASP A 3 -3.06 24.31 -1.09
N ALA A 4 -2.19 23.69 -1.75
CA ALA A 4 -2.41 22.37 -2.23
C ALA A 4 -3.07 21.59 -1.13
N PRO A 5 -4.12 20.81 -1.43
CA PRO A 5 -4.75 20.02 -0.40
C PRO A 5 -3.70 19.09 0.20
N ARG A 6 -3.67 19.06 1.49
CA ARG A 6 -2.77 18.16 2.17
C ARG A 6 -3.21 16.74 1.87
N LEU A 7 -2.29 15.95 1.35
CA LEU A 7 -2.57 14.57 1.08
C LEU A 7 -2.35 13.77 2.37
N LEU A 8 -3.35 13.82 3.22
CA LEU A 8 -3.31 13.08 4.48
C LEU A 8 -3.60 11.62 4.21
N PHE A 9 -3.15 10.76 5.11
CA PHE A 9 -3.53 9.36 5.08
C PHE A 9 -4.51 9.12 6.22
N PRO A 10 -5.78 9.44 6.03
CA PRO A 10 -6.76 9.42 7.11
C PRO A 10 -7.08 8.00 7.56
N ARG A 11 -7.67 7.92 8.76
CA ARG A 11 -7.98 6.64 9.36
C ARG A 11 -8.90 5.79 8.48
N ASP A 12 -9.87 6.41 7.82
CA ASP A 12 -10.82 5.67 6.98
C ASP A 12 -10.20 5.18 5.67
N ALA A 13 -8.98 5.58 5.36
CA ALA A 13 -8.24 5.06 4.22
C ALA A 13 -7.28 3.93 4.63
N ARG A 14 -7.36 3.46 5.88
CA ARG A 14 -6.49 2.40 6.38
C ARG A 14 -7.27 1.13 6.62
N LEU A 15 -6.70 0.00 6.19
CA LEU A 15 -7.18 -1.31 6.60
C LEU A 15 -6.48 -1.67 7.91
N VAL A 16 -7.24 -1.90 8.96
CA VAL A 16 -6.70 -2.15 10.29
C VAL A 16 -7.13 -3.50 10.83
N ARG A 17 -8.39 -3.89 10.57
CA ARG A 17 -8.97 -5.09 11.16
C ARG A 17 -8.53 -6.33 10.40
N ARG A 18 -8.25 -7.39 11.14
CA ARG A 18 -7.88 -8.66 10.56
C ARG A 18 -8.92 -9.17 9.56
N ARG A 19 -10.20 -9.02 9.89
CA ARG A 19 -11.26 -9.49 8.98
C ARG A 19 -11.25 -8.77 7.64
N ASP A 20 -10.81 -7.50 7.63
CA ASP A 20 -10.72 -6.75 6.36
C ASP A 20 -9.57 -7.26 5.51
N PHE A 21 -8.43 -7.59 6.14
CA PHE A 21 -7.32 -8.22 5.43
C PHE A 21 -7.73 -9.58 4.87
N ASP A 22 -8.42 -10.40 5.68
CA ASP A 22 -8.88 -11.72 5.24
C ASP A 22 -9.83 -11.60 4.07
N ALA A 23 -10.72 -10.62 4.08
CA ALA A 23 -11.66 -10.41 2.97
C ALA A 23 -10.93 -10.10 1.67
N VAL A 24 -9.85 -9.32 1.75
CA VAL A 24 -9.05 -8.99 0.57
C VAL A 24 -8.36 -10.24 0.04
N TYR A 25 -7.77 -11.04 0.93
CA TYR A 25 -7.13 -12.29 0.51
C TYR A 25 -8.11 -13.27 -0.12
N HIS A 26 -9.31 -13.37 0.43
CA HIS A 26 -10.35 -14.27 -0.09
C HIS A 26 -10.87 -13.82 -1.45
N ALA A 27 -10.85 -12.53 -1.75
CA ALA A 27 -11.24 -12.05 -3.06
C ALA A 27 -10.34 -12.56 -4.17
N GLY A 28 -9.09 -12.87 -3.83
CA GLY A 28 -8.18 -13.58 -4.70
C GLY A 28 -7.57 -12.79 -5.84
N ARG A 29 -7.83 -11.49 -5.95
CA ARG A 29 -7.23 -10.69 -7.00
C ARG A 29 -5.84 -10.28 -6.56
N ARG A 30 -4.83 -10.68 -7.34
CA ARG A 30 -3.43 -10.52 -6.93
C ARG A 30 -2.59 -10.05 -8.11
N ARG A 31 -1.72 -9.07 -7.85
CA ARG A 31 -0.75 -8.60 -8.82
C ARG A 31 0.62 -8.53 -8.15
N SER A 32 1.68 -8.70 -8.93
CA SER A 32 3.02 -8.66 -8.35
C SER A 32 4.04 -8.12 -9.35
N ASN A 33 5.14 -7.64 -8.83
CA ASN A 33 6.33 -7.29 -9.61
C ASN A 33 7.56 -7.63 -8.77
N SER A 34 8.72 -7.07 -9.12
CA SER A 34 9.97 -7.43 -8.43
C SER A 34 10.01 -6.95 -6.98
N HIS A 35 9.25 -5.90 -6.63
CA HIS A 35 9.29 -5.31 -5.29
C HIS A 35 8.11 -5.67 -4.41
N PHE A 36 6.94 -6.00 -4.99
CA PHE A 36 5.71 -6.12 -4.22
C PHE A 36 4.83 -7.27 -4.70
N VAL A 37 4.03 -7.77 -3.76
CA VAL A 37 2.83 -8.53 -4.04
C VAL A 37 1.68 -7.72 -3.48
N VAL A 38 0.64 -7.48 -4.27
CA VAL A 38 -0.48 -6.65 -3.87
C VAL A 38 -1.78 -7.40 -4.12
N PHE A 39 -2.68 -7.37 -3.12
CA PHE A 39 -3.98 -8.00 -3.20
C PHE A 39 -5.06 -6.93 -3.23
N PHE A 40 -6.10 -7.15 -4.04
CA PHE A 40 -7.16 -6.18 -4.27
C PHE A 40 -8.53 -6.80 -4.06
N ARG A 41 -9.46 -5.99 -3.53
CA ARG A 41 -10.87 -6.33 -3.42
C ARG A 41 -11.69 -5.05 -3.65
N ALA A 42 -12.68 -5.10 -4.54
CA ALA A 42 -13.59 -3.97 -4.70
C ALA A 42 -14.37 -3.76 -3.40
N ASN A 43 -14.43 -2.53 -2.90
CA ASN A 43 -15.04 -2.25 -1.60
C ASN A 43 -16.33 -1.46 -1.67
N GLU A 44 -16.70 -0.97 -2.86
CA GLU A 44 -17.92 -0.19 -3.06
C GLU A 44 -17.99 1.10 -2.25
N LEU A 45 -16.84 1.59 -1.81
CA LEU A 45 -16.72 2.87 -1.11
C LEU A 45 -16.26 3.95 -2.09
N PRO A 46 -16.47 5.23 -1.77
CA PRO A 46 -16.00 6.31 -2.65
C PRO A 46 -14.49 6.50 -2.61
N HIS A 47 -13.78 5.74 -1.78
CA HIS A 47 -12.32 5.84 -1.65
C HIS A 47 -11.72 4.46 -1.48
N SER A 48 -10.42 4.34 -1.70
CA SER A 48 -9.69 3.11 -1.46
C SER A 48 -9.11 3.09 -0.06
N ARG A 49 -8.92 1.88 0.48
CA ARG A 49 -8.32 1.68 1.79
C ARG A 49 -7.10 0.80 1.60
N PHE A 50 -6.06 1.07 2.40
CA PHE A 50 -4.75 0.43 2.23
C PHE A 50 -4.28 -0.21 3.52
N GLY A 51 -3.78 -1.43 3.41
CA GLY A 51 -3.14 -2.15 4.50
C GLY A 51 -1.76 -2.61 4.07
N PHE A 52 -0.85 -2.66 5.04
CA PHE A 52 0.54 -3.04 4.79
C PHE A 52 0.86 -4.26 5.63
N SER A 53 1.37 -5.31 4.98
CA SER A 53 1.77 -6.53 5.67
C SER A 53 3.29 -6.65 5.55
N ILE A 54 3.98 -6.26 6.63
CA ILE A 54 5.44 -6.23 6.68
C ILE A 54 5.90 -7.42 7.50
N LYS A 55 6.35 -8.47 6.83
CA LYS A 55 6.71 -9.72 7.49
C LYS A 55 8.01 -9.59 8.28
N LYS A 56 8.12 -10.36 9.35
CA LYS A 56 9.32 -10.38 10.20
C LYS A 56 10.59 -10.74 9.42
N ALA A 57 10.44 -11.55 8.38
CA ALA A 57 11.57 -11.96 7.53
C ALA A 57 12.24 -10.78 6.84
N LEU A 58 11.58 -9.63 6.75
CA LEU A 58 12.15 -8.44 6.10
C LEU A 58 13.18 -7.73 6.97
N GLY A 59 13.23 -8.04 8.25
CA GLY A 59 14.21 -7.45 9.14
C GLY A 59 13.65 -7.21 10.53
N GLY A 60 14.45 -6.58 11.38
CA GLY A 60 14.03 -6.21 12.72
C GLY A 60 13.04 -5.07 12.74
N ALA A 61 12.59 -4.68 13.94
CA ALA A 61 11.56 -3.67 14.11
C ALA A 61 11.93 -2.34 13.45
N VAL A 62 13.18 -1.92 13.55
CA VAL A 62 13.62 -0.64 12.97
C VAL A 62 13.50 -0.67 11.44
N VAL A 63 13.95 -1.76 10.82
CA VAL A 63 13.88 -1.92 9.36
C VAL A 63 12.42 -1.97 8.91
N ARG A 64 11.60 -2.76 9.60
CA ARG A 64 10.18 -2.89 9.25
C ARG A 64 9.42 -1.59 9.40
N ASN A 65 9.72 -0.81 10.44
CA ASN A 65 9.08 0.48 10.64
C ASN A 65 9.47 1.47 9.54
N ARG A 66 10.74 1.44 9.12
CA ARG A 66 11.19 2.30 8.03
C ARG A 66 10.48 1.94 6.72
N ILE A 67 10.36 0.65 6.42
CA ILE A 67 9.64 0.20 5.22
C ILE A 67 8.20 0.68 5.30
N ARG A 68 7.52 0.47 6.42
CA ARG A 68 6.13 0.88 6.59
C ARG A 68 5.94 2.37 6.35
N ARG A 69 6.83 3.19 6.91
CA ARG A 69 6.73 4.64 6.73
C ARG A 69 6.94 5.04 5.28
N ARG A 70 7.90 4.43 4.59
CA ARG A 70 8.16 4.72 3.18
C ARG A 70 6.96 4.36 2.31
N LEU A 71 6.34 3.20 2.55
CA LEU A 71 5.18 2.78 1.78
C LEU A 71 3.96 3.65 2.07
N ARG A 72 3.76 3.97 3.34
CA ARG A 72 2.65 4.86 3.72
C ARG A 72 2.82 6.23 3.07
N GLU A 73 4.02 6.74 3.04
CA GLU A 73 4.31 8.02 2.42
C GLU A 73 4.08 7.97 0.91
N ALA A 74 4.50 6.89 0.26
CA ALA A 74 4.29 6.73 -1.18
C ALA A 74 2.80 6.73 -1.52
N VAL A 75 1.99 6.01 -0.75
CA VAL A 75 0.55 5.96 -0.97
C VAL A 75 -0.07 7.33 -0.68
N ARG A 76 0.33 7.95 0.44
CA ARG A 76 -0.22 9.25 0.82
C ARG A 76 0.00 10.31 -0.25
N CYS A 77 1.21 10.36 -0.80
CA CYS A 77 1.58 11.37 -1.78
C CYS A 77 0.90 11.16 -3.13
N HIS A 78 0.45 9.95 -3.42
CA HIS A 78 -0.07 9.60 -4.74
C HIS A 78 -1.51 9.11 -4.70
N ARG A 79 -2.24 9.37 -3.63
CA ARG A 79 -3.61 8.86 -3.46
C ARG A 79 -4.53 9.25 -4.61
N LEU A 80 -4.38 10.47 -5.11
CA LEU A 80 -5.26 10.96 -6.17
C LEU A 80 -4.97 10.31 -7.52
N GLU A 81 -3.85 9.62 -7.64
CA GLU A 81 -3.47 8.90 -8.86
C GLU A 81 -3.89 7.44 -8.82
N ILE A 82 -4.43 6.98 -7.69
CA ILE A 82 -4.83 5.59 -7.49
C ILE A 82 -6.34 5.51 -7.61
N PRO A 83 -6.89 4.55 -8.40
CA PRO A 83 -8.33 4.43 -8.53
C PRO A 83 -9.01 4.22 -7.19
N PRO A 84 -10.15 4.88 -6.93
CA PRO A 84 -10.89 4.67 -5.70
C PRO A 84 -11.68 3.37 -5.73
N GLY A 85 -12.22 2.97 -4.58
CA GLY A 85 -13.14 1.86 -4.51
C GLY A 85 -12.50 0.50 -4.32
N TRP A 86 -11.24 0.47 -3.87
CA TRP A 86 -10.52 -0.78 -3.65
C TRP A 86 -9.99 -0.90 -2.23
N ASP A 87 -10.11 -2.10 -1.65
CA ASP A 87 -9.33 -2.48 -0.48
C ASP A 87 -8.07 -3.16 -0.98
N VAL A 88 -6.92 -2.67 -0.54
CA VAL A 88 -5.62 -3.05 -1.07
C VAL A 88 -4.72 -3.47 0.07
N VAL A 89 -4.12 -4.66 -0.03
CA VAL A 89 -3.11 -5.12 0.92
C VAL A 89 -1.79 -5.24 0.20
N ILE A 90 -0.78 -4.56 0.72
CA ILE A 90 0.53 -4.45 0.10
C ILE A 90 1.55 -5.26 0.89
N HIS A 91 2.20 -6.21 0.20
CA HIS A 91 3.26 -7.04 0.76
C HIS A 91 4.57 -6.67 0.08
N PRO A 92 5.48 -5.97 0.75
CA PRO A 92 6.80 -5.71 0.17
C PRO A 92 7.64 -6.98 0.19
N LYS A 93 8.45 -7.16 -0.85
CA LYS A 93 9.44 -8.22 -0.92
C LYS A 93 10.74 -7.74 -0.26
N SER A 94 11.65 -8.66 0.06
CA SER A 94 12.86 -8.32 0.79
C SER A 94 13.74 -7.28 0.09
N ILE A 95 13.71 -7.23 -1.23
CA ILE A 95 14.50 -6.26 -2.00
C ILE A 95 14.14 -4.80 -1.65
N VAL A 96 12.93 -4.57 -1.13
CA VAL A 96 12.48 -3.22 -0.78
C VAL A 96 13.40 -2.56 0.25
N ALA A 97 13.96 -3.35 1.17
CA ALA A 97 14.84 -2.82 2.21
C ALA A 97 16.09 -2.16 1.63
N ARG A 98 16.51 -2.55 0.43
CA ARG A 98 17.71 -2.06 -0.23
C ARG A 98 17.44 -1.18 -1.43
N SER A 99 16.18 -0.95 -1.77
CA SER A 99 15.81 -0.16 -2.94
C SER A 99 15.72 1.31 -2.57
N ASN A 100 16.03 2.18 -3.52
CA ASN A 100 15.84 3.60 -3.26
C ASN A 100 14.34 3.95 -3.34
N HIS A 101 14.01 5.08 -2.75
CA HIS A 101 12.61 5.46 -2.57
C HIS A 101 11.90 5.68 -3.91
N SER A 102 12.54 6.31 -4.87
CA SER A 102 11.88 6.59 -6.14
C SER A 102 11.61 5.33 -6.94
N THR A 103 12.54 4.35 -6.92
CA THR A 103 12.33 3.09 -7.62
C THR A 103 11.19 2.30 -7.01
N LEU A 104 11.16 2.16 -5.69
CA LEU A 104 10.10 1.40 -5.06
C LEU A 104 8.74 2.09 -5.19
N THR A 105 8.71 3.43 -5.13
CA THR A 105 7.47 4.17 -5.32
C THR A 105 6.90 3.95 -6.71
N ALA A 106 7.75 4.05 -7.74
CA ALA A 106 7.33 3.83 -9.12
C ALA A 106 6.77 2.43 -9.30
N ASP A 107 7.45 1.41 -8.76
CA ASP A 107 6.98 0.03 -8.87
C ASP A 107 5.67 -0.19 -8.14
N LEU A 108 5.52 0.40 -6.95
CA LEU A 108 4.27 0.28 -6.20
C LEU A 108 3.11 0.91 -6.96
N LEU A 109 3.30 2.14 -7.44
CA LEU A 109 2.24 2.85 -8.16
C LEU A 109 1.81 2.12 -9.42
N ARG A 110 2.76 1.49 -10.11
CA ARG A 110 2.44 0.72 -11.31
C ARG A 110 1.43 -0.37 -11.03
N LEU A 111 1.55 -1.02 -9.86
CA LEU A 111 0.57 -2.03 -9.45
C LEU A 111 -0.73 -1.40 -8.98
N LEU A 112 -0.66 -0.32 -8.19
CA LEU A 112 -1.85 0.28 -7.60
C LEU A 112 -2.74 0.98 -8.62
N GLN A 113 -2.18 1.43 -9.72
CA GLN A 113 -2.96 2.10 -10.77
C GLN A 113 -3.69 1.12 -11.68
N ASN A 114 -3.39 -0.16 -11.57
CA ASN A 114 -3.99 -1.20 -12.40
C ASN A 114 -4.46 -2.38 -11.55
N PRO A 115 -5.46 -2.14 -10.71
CA PRO A 115 -5.95 -3.19 -9.81
C PRO A 115 -6.62 -4.35 -10.53
#